data_113698c0278ee155cd95cd4c5a565417
#
_entry.id   113698c0278ee155cd95cd4c5a565417
#
_cell.length_a   1.000
_cell.length_b   1.000
_cell.length_c   1.000
_cell.angle_alpha   90.00
_cell.angle_beta   90.00
_cell.angle_gamma   90.00
#
_symmetry.space_group_name_H-M   'P 1'
#
loop_
_entity.id
_entity.type
_entity.pdbx_description
1 polymer ?
#
loop_
_entity_poly.entity_id
_entity_poly.type
_entity_poly.pdbx_seq_one_letter_code
_entity_poly.pdbx_strand_id
1 'polypeptide(L)'
;MRLLIATDAWRPQVNGVVRTYEWLARALSDRVSLSMLTPEPFKRAPLPTYPEIEISLASPSYVSSFINSAAPDIVHIGTEGPLGFLTRRHCRRHGIPYTTCYHTRYPEYIARRLPVPLSWSYALLRKFHSGAASTLVASKELGDELRQRGFSNVTPWRRGIDVTTFISGPVEHLDLPRPIFLYVGRLAVEKNIDDFLSLDLPGSKVVIGGGPEQERLRHTYPMAHFLGPVEGPRLGALYRAADVFVFPSRTDTFGLVIAEALAAGVPVACYPTSGAREIFGGEACGVMSESLLEAAQSALKVSRDICRRVGRRHSLDASADSFMEILNRIVH
;
A
#
# COMPACT_ATOMS: atom_id res chain seq x y z
N MET A 1 -24.81 -6.66 -8.29
CA MET A 1 -23.98 -7.46 -7.35
C MET A 1 -23.91 -6.76 -6.02
N ARG A 2 -24.17 -7.47 -4.93
CA ARG A 2 -23.99 -7.00 -3.55
C ARG A 2 -22.60 -7.44 -3.08
N LEU A 3 -21.74 -6.50 -2.84
CA LEU A 3 -20.35 -6.72 -2.41
C LEU A 3 -20.20 -6.30 -0.94
N LEU A 4 -19.61 -7.14 -0.13
CA LEU A 4 -19.15 -6.77 1.21
C LEU A 4 -17.63 -6.75 1.24
N ILE A 5 -17.04 -5.65 1.71
CA ILE A 5 -15.59 -5.55 1.98
C ILE A 5 -15.39 -5.53 3.48
N ALA A 6 -14.60 -6.47 4.01
CA ALA A 6 -14.21 -6.53 5.42
C ALA A 6 -12.71 -6.19 5.55
N THR A 7 -12.38 -5.21 6.40
CA THR A 7 -11.00 -4.80 6.62
C THR A 7 -10.77 -4.37 8.07
N ASP A 8 -9.64 -4.75 8.65
CA ASP A 8 -9.17 -4.26 9.96
C ASP A 8 -8.38 -2.94 9.83
N ALA A 9 -7.89 -2.64 8.62
CA ALA A 9 -7.19 -1.39 8.34
C ALA A 9 -8.19 -0.31 7.90
N TRP A 10 -8.46 0.65 8.79
CA TRP A 10 -9.40 1.74 8.57
C TRP A 10 -8.98 2.96 9.40
N ARG A 11 -9.68 4.11 9.21
CA ARG A 11 -9.42 5.33 10.00
C ARG A 11 -9.48 5.06 11.51
N PRO A 12 -8.67 5.74 12.33
CA PRO A 12 -7.78 6.88 12.01
C PRO A 12 -6.39 6.48 11.46
N GLN A 13 -6.14 5.20 11.18
CA GLN A 13 -4.86 4.79 10.60
C GLN A 13 -4.66 5.42 9.21
N VAL A 14 -3.44 5.91 8.94
CA VAL A 14 -3.05 6.46 7.63
C VAL A 14 -1.99 5.55 7.04
N ASN A 15 -2.40 4.68 6.12
CA ASN A 15 -1.50 3.77 5.42
C ASN A 15 -2.05 3.39 4.04
N GLY A 16 -1.24 2.71 3.23
CA GLY A 16 -1.61 2.32 1.87
C GLY A 16 -2.81 1.38 1.77
N VAL A 17 -3.09 0.55 2.80
CA VAL A 17 -4.24 -0.36 2.80
C VAL A 17 -5.53 0.41 3.02
N VAL A 18 -5.55 1.34 3.99
CA VAL A 18 -6.69 2.23 4.23
C VAL A 18 -7.02 3.02 2.97
N ARG A 19 -6.02 3.69 2.37
CA ARG A 19 -6.21 4.45 1.11
C ARG A 19 -6.75 3.57 -0.01
N THR A 20 -6.25 2.35 -0.16
CA THR A 20 -6.73 1.41 -1.18
C THR A 20 -8.23 1.16 -1.03
N TYR A 21 -8.73 0.88 0.18
CA TYR A 21 -10.15 0.57 0.37
C TYR A 21 -11.05 1.80 0.37
N GLU A 22 -10.58 2.95 0.85
CA GLU A 22 -11.32 4.20 0.72
C GLU A 22 -11.51 4.59 -0.76
N TRP A 23 -10.46 4.50 -1.54
CA TRP A 23 -10.51 4.80 -2.98
C TRP A 23 -11.34 3.77 -3.75
N LEU A 24 -11.16 2.48 -3.43
CA LEU A 24 -11.96 1.42 -4.05
C LEU A 24 -13.45 1.58 -3.73
N ALA A 25 -13.79 1.88 -2.48
CA ALA A 25 -15.18 2.12 -2.09
C ALA A 25 -15.79 3.30 -2.86
N ARG A 26 -15.05 4.39 -3.04
CA ARG A 26 -15.47 5.54 -3.85
C ARG A 26 -15.67 5.16 -5.32
N ALA A 27 -14.72 4.44 -5.92
CA ALA A 27 -14.78 4.03 -7.33
C ALA A 27 -15.88 3.00 -7.63
N LEU A 28 -16.36 2.29 -6.60
CA LEU A 28 -17.39 1.26 -6.72
C LEU A 28 -18.78 1.73 -6.29
N SER A 29 -18.94 2.94 -5.74
CA SER A 29 -20.20 3.44 -5.16
C SER A 29 -21.42 3.34 -6.09
N ASP A 30 -21.20 3.62 -7.36
CA ASP A 30 -22.25 3.63 -8.38
C ASP A 30 -22.28 2.33 -9.23
N ARG A 31 -21.40 1.37 -8.93
CA ARG A 31 -21.20 0.15 -9.73
C ARG A 31 -21.77 -1.10 -9.06
N VAL A 32 -21.80 -1.12 -7.72
CA VAL A 32 -22.27 -2.25 -6.91
C VAL A 32 -22.99 -1.76 -5.65
N SER A 33 -23.85 -2.61 -5.08
CA SER A 33 -24.36 -2.38 -3.72
C SER A 33 -23.26 -2.75 -2.73
N LEU A 34 -22.54 -1.75 -2.21
CA LEU A 34 -21.35 -1.93 -1.37
C LEU A 34 -21.69 -1.82 0.12
N SER A 35 -21.26 -2.81 0.89
CA SER A 35 -21.25 -2.78 2.35
C SER A 35 -19.82 -2.86 2.88
N MET A 36 -19.47 -2.00 3.84
CA MET A 36 -18.13 -1.97 4.44
C MET A 36 -18.20 -2.45 5.90
N LEU A 37 -17.50 -3.53 6.22
CA LEU A 37 -17.29 -3.99 7.59
C LEU A 37 -15.90 -3.54 8.06
N THR A 38 -15.90 -2.50 8.90
CA THR A 38 -14.70 -1.81 9.37
C THR A 38 -14.56 -1.92 10.90
N PRO A 39 -13.40 -1.57 11.48
CA PRO A 39 -13.20 -1.59 12.93
C PRO A 39 -13.92 -0.46 13.70
N GLU A 40 -14.57 0.49 13.03
CA GLU A 40 -15.18 1.67 13.67
C GLU A 40 -16.17 1.35 14.79
N PRO A 41 -17.08 0.37 14.66
CA PRO A 41 -18.06 0.05 15.71
C PRO A 41 -17.47 -0.64 16.93
N PHE A 42 -16.20 -1.05 16.90
CA PHE A 42 -15.62 -1.91 17.93
C PHE A 42 -14.63 -1.16 18.81
N LYS A 43 -14.52 -1.63 20.07
CA LYS A 43 -13.38 -1.28 20.90
C LYS A 43 -12.09 -1.77 20.24
N ARG A 44 -11.01 -1.02 20.39
CA ARG A 44 -9.72 -1.32 19.80
C ARG A 44 -8.69 -1.47 20.90
N ALA A 45 -7.67 -2.29 20.62
CA ALA A 45 -6.51 -2.43 21.46
C ALA A 45 -5.25 -2.35 20.62
N PRO A 46 -4.18 -1.68 21.09
CA PRO A 46 -2.92 -1.61 20.37
C PRO A 46 -2.29 -3.00 20.23
N LEU A 47 -1.70 -3.28 19.08
CA LEU A 47 -0.93 -4.51 18.88
C LEU A 47 0.38 -4.41 19.69
N PRO A 48 0.73 -5.38 20.56
CA PRO A 48 1.87 -5.25 21.47
C PRO A 48 3.22 -4.92 20.79
N THR A 49 3.44 -5.41 19.58
CA THR A 49 4.67 -5.17 18.80
C THR A 49 4.55 -3.98 17.83
N TYR A 50 3.36 -3.44 17.65
CA TYR A 50 3.03 -2.31 16.77
C TYR A 50 1.93 -1.46 17.42
N PRO A 51 2.23 -0.67 18.46
CA PRO A 51 1.21 0.09 19.21
C PRO A 51 0.39 1.04 18.34
N GLU A 52 0.96 1.46 17.22
CA GLU A 52 0.28 2.30 16.22
C GLU A 52 -0.71 1.53 15.34
N ILE A 53 -0.72 0.19 15.39
CA ILE A 53 -1.70 -0.66 14.75
C ILE A 53 -2.68 -1.12 15.81
N GLU A 54 -3.91 -0.63 15.70
CA GLU A 54 -5.00 -1.05 16.58
C GLU A 54 -5.73 -2.24 15.98
N ILE A 55 -5.93 -3.27 16.79
CA ILE A 55 -6.78 -4.42 16.43
C ILE A 55 -8.18 -4.24 17.00
N SER A 56 -9.20 -4.59 16.23
CA SER A 56 -10.59 -4.54 16.64
C SER A 56 -10.93 -5.72 17.57
N LEU A 57 -11.63 -5.45 18.67
CA LEU A 57 -12.21 -6.46 19.55
C LEU A 57 -13.62 -6.82 19.04
N ALA A 58 -13.70 -7.34 17.83
CA ALA A 58 -14.95 -7.64 17.15
C ALA A 58 -15.68 -8.84 17.75
N SER A 59 -16.99 -8.71 17.95
CA SER A 59 -17.85 -9.81 18.38
C SER A 59 -18.22 -10.71 17.19
N PRO A 60 -18.08 -12.04 17.31
CA PRO A 60 -18.52 -12.98 16.27
C PRO A 60 -20.00 -12.85 15.90
N SER A 61 -20.87 -12.57 16.87
CA SER A 61 -22.29 -12.37 16.65
C SER A 61 -22.59 -11.12 15.83
N TYR A 62 -21.92 -10.01 16.14
CA TYR A 62 -22.04 -8.77 15.35
C TYR A 62 -21.61 -8.97 13.89
N VAL A 63 -20.44 -9.57 13.68
CA VAL A 63 -19.92 -9.84 12.32
C VAL A 63 -20.91 -10.72 11.54
N SER A 64 -21.42 -11.78 12.16
CA SER A 64 -22.42 -12.66 11.53
C SER A 64 -23.72 -11.92 11.21
N SER A 65 -24.26 -11.13 12.14
CA SER A 65 -25.46 -10.33 11.92
C SER A 65 -25.28 -9.31 10.79
N PHE A 66 -24.14 -8.61 10.78
CA PHE A 66 -23.83 -7.64 9.74
C PHE A 66 -23.78 -8.29 8.34
N ILE A 67 -23.08 -9.43 8.20
CA ILE A 67 -22.97 -10.14 6.93
C ILE A 67 -24.33 -10.65 6.47
N ASN A 68 -25.14 -11.21 7.39
CA ASN A 68 -26.49 -11.69 7.09
C ASN A 68 -27.41 -10.55 6.62
N SER A 69 -27.34 -9.38 7.28
CA SER A 69 -28.14 -8.20 6.88
C SER A 69 -27.72 -7.63 5.53
N ALA A 70 -26.41 -7.62 5.23
CA ALA A 70 -25.90 -7.19 3.94
C ALA A 70 -26.22 -8.18 2.81
N ALA A 71 -26.46 -9.46 3.17
CA ALA A 71 -26.76 -10.58 2.24
C ALA A 71 -25.89 -10.52 0.96
N PRO A 72 -24.54 -10.51 1.07
CA PRO A 72 -23.66 -10.28 -0.06
C PRO A 72 -23.66 -11.47 -1.03
N ASP A 73 -23.52 -11.16 -2.33
CA ASP A 73 -23.29 -12.18 -3.36
C ASP A 73 -21.82 -12.65 -3.32
N ILE A 74 -20.90 -11.79 -2.88
CA ILE A 74 -19.48 -12.07 -2.68
C ILE A 74 -18.91 -11.19 -1.55
N VAL A 75 -17.91 -11.71 -0.84
CA VAL A 75 -17.20 -11.00 0.22
C VAL A 75 -15.73 -10.82 -0.17
N HIS A 76 -15.20 -9.60 -0.03
CA HIS A 76 -13.76 -9.35 -0.10
C HIS A 76 -13.18 -9.12 1.29
N ILE A 77 -12.21 -9.94 1.70
CA ILE A 77 -11.51 -9.83 2.98
C ILE A 77 -10.18 -9.15 2.74
N GLY A 78 -10.10 -7.89 3.13
CA GLY A 78 -8.97 -7.02 2.81
C GLY A 78 -7.74 -7.22 3.71
N THR A 79 -7.92 -7.76 4.91
CA THR A 79 -6.82 -7.88 5.89
C THR A 79 -6.92 -9.17 6.69
N GLU A 80 -5.77 -9.61 7.22
CA GLU A 80 -5.61 -10.83 8.01
C GLU A 80 -5.80 -10.60 9.52
N GLY A 81 -6.52 -9.55 9.90
CA GLY A 81 -6.83 -9.21 11.29
C GLY A 81 -8.09 -9.91 11.85
N PRO A 82 -8.52 -9.58 13.07
CA PRO A 82 -9.67 -10.20 13.74
C PRO A 82 -10.95 -10.18 12.92
N LEU A 83 -11.29 -9.04 12.27
CA LEU A 83 -12.45 -8.94 11.38
C LEU A 83 -12.32 -9.87 10.19
N GLY A 84 -11.13 -9.93 9.58
CA GLY A 84 -10.85 -10.84 8.47
C GLY A 84 -11.03 -12.29 8.86
N PHE A 85 -10.52 -12.73 10.02
CA PHE A 85 -10.69 -14.10 10.51
C PHE A 85 -12.15 -14.46 10.81
N LEU A 86 -12.91 -13.56 11.43
CA LEU A 86 -14.32 -13.77 11.73
C LEU A 86 -15.17 -13.82 10.46
N THR A 87 -14.94 -12.91 9.54
CA THR A 87 -15.60 -12.87 8.23
C THR A 87 -15.33 -14.15 7.44
N ARG A 88 -14.06 -14.56 7.33
CA ARG A 88 -13.66 -15.83 6.70
C ARG A 88 -14.37 -17.03 7.30
N ARG A 89 -14.43 -17.11 8.66
CA ARG A 89 -15.12 -18.20 9.37
C ARG A 89 -16.61 -18.22 9.01
N HIS A 90 -17.26 -17.06 8.95
CA HIS A 90 -18.66 -16.94 8.57
C HIS A 90 -18.89 -17.39 7.12
N CYS A 91 -18.12 -16.86 6.17
CA CYS A 91 -18.23 -17.22 4.74
C CYS A 91 -18.07 -18.73 4.53
N ARG A 92 -17.07 -19.36 5.15
CA ARG A 92 -16.85 -20.82 5.04
C ARG A 92 -17.99 -21.65 5.63
N ARG A 93 -18.65 -21.18 6.69
CA ARG A 93 -19.79 -21.91 7.31
C ARG A 93 -21.04 -21.84 6.47
N HIS A 94 -21.23 -20.73 5.76
CA HIS A 94 -22.47 -20.46 5.01
C HIS A 94 -22.30 -20.61 3.49
N GLY A 95 -21.13 -21.06 3.02
CA GLY A 95 -20.89 -21.27 1.57
C GLY A 95 -20.85 -19.97 0.77
N ILE A 96 -20.62 -18.81 1.43
CA ILE A 96 -20.53 -17.51 0.73
C ILE A 96 -19.18 -17.43 0.02
N PRO A 97 -19.12 -17.17 -1.30
CA PRO A 97 -17.86 -17.02 -2.00
C PRO A 97 -17.11 -15.78 -1.47
N TYR A 98 -15.80 -15.92 -1.31
CA TYR A 98 -14.99 -14.81 -0.84
C TYR A 98 -13.61 -14.77 -1.48
N THR A 99 -13.07 -13.56 -1.59
CA THR A 99 -11.70 -13.27 -1.97
C THR A 99 -10.93 -12.73 -0.76
N THR A 100 -9.61 -12.85 -0.81
CA THR A 100 -8.70 -12.24 0.18
C THR A 100 -7.68 -11.37 -0.51
N CYS A 101 -6.92 -10.57 0.25
CA CYS A 101 -5.82 -9.81 -0.30
C CYS A 101 -4.56 -9.91 0.56
N TYR A 102 -3.42 -10.14 -0.08
CA TYR A 102 -2.10 -10.08 0.54
C TYR A 102 -1.49 -8.69 0.33
N HIS A 103 -1.69 -7.81 1.30
CA HIS A 103 -1.23 -6.41 1.23
C HIS A 103 0.18 -6.21 1.76
N THR A 104 0.54 -6.94 2.81
CA THR A 104 1.72 -6.65 3.61
C THR A 104 2.55 -7.91 3.83
N ARG A 105 3.86 -7.79 3.71
CA ARG A 105 4.82 -8.86 4.01
C ARG A 105 4.96 -9.06 5.53
N TYR A 106 3.85 -9.38 6.20
CA TYR A 106 3.85 -9.60 7.65
C TYR A 106 4.89 -10.61 8.14
N PRO A 107 5.16 -11.73 7.43
CA PRO A 107 6.20 -12.66 7.85
C PRO A 107 7.56 -12.01 8.00
N GLU A 108 7.96 -11.17 7.04
CA GLU A 108 9.22 -10.44 7.06
C GLU A 108 9.25 -9.38 8.17
N TYR A 109 8.13 -8.71 8.42
CA TYR A 109 8.02 -7.72 9.49
C TYR A 109 8.10 -8.37 10.88
N ILE A 110 7.43 -9.51 11.07
CA ILE A 110 7.49 -10.29 12.31
C ILE A 110 8.89 -10.81 12.55
N ALA A 111 9.54 -11.41 11.54
CA ALA A 111 10.88 -11.97 11.65
C ALA A 111 11.97 -10.94 11.99
N ARG A 112 11.77 -9.67 11.62
CA ARG A 112 12.71 -8.58 12.00
C ARG A 112 12.61 -8.18 13.48
N ARG A 113 11.51 -8.50 14.14
CA ARG A 113 11.22 -8.05 15.52
C ARG A 113 11.15 -9.18 16.53
N LEU A 114 10.77 -10.37 16.09
CA LEU A 114 10.59 -11.55 16.93
C LEU A 114 11.36 -12.74 16.33
N PRO A 115 11.94 -13.60 17.16
CA PRO A 115 12.66 -14.80 16.71
C PRO A 115 11.66 -15.90 16.28
N VAL A 116 10.75 -15.57 15.36
CA VAL A 116 9.76 -16.50 14.79
C VAL A 116 10.23 -16.94 13.41
N PRO A 117 10.30 -18.25 13.13
CA PRO A 117 10.66 -18.74 11.81
C PRO A 117 9.69 -18.23 10.73
N LEU A 118 10.23 -17.71 9.64
CA LEU A 118 9.45 -17.24 8.48
C LEU A 118 8.45 -18.29 7.97
N SER A 119 8.85 -19.57 8.00
CA SER A 119 8.03 -20.69 7.55
C SER A 119 6.71 -20.83 8.33
N TRP A 120 6.72 -20.54 9.63
CA TRP A 120 5.53 -20.60 10.47
C TRP A 120 4.57 -19.44 10.17
N SER A 121 5.10 -18.25 10.03
CA SER A 121 4.30 -17.07 9.65
C SER A 121 3.66 -17.26 8.28
N TYR A 122 4.41 -17.79 7.31
CA TYR A 122 3.85 -18.13 5.99
C TYR A 122 2.83 -19.27 6.04
N ALA A 123 3.03 -20.28 6.89
CA ALA A 123 2.06 -21.37 7.05
C ALA A 123 0.72 -20.84 7.61
N LEU A 124 0.77 -19.91 8.57
CA LEU A 124 -0.43 -19.25 9.11
C LEU A 124 -1.18 -18.45 8.05
N LEU A 125 -0.45 -17.62 7.28
CA LEU A 125 -1.05 -16.82 6.21
C LEU A 125 -1.60 -17.71 5.09
N ARG A 126 -0.88 -18.75 4.68
CA ARG A 126 -1.37 -19.73 3.70
C ARG A 126 -2.69 -20.36 4.18
N LYS A 127 -2.79 -20.73 5.47
CA LYS A 127 -4.04 -21.25 6.06
C LYS A 127 -5.15 -20.21 6.05
N PHE A 128 -4.84 -18.94 6.27
CA PHE A 128 -5.82 -17.85 6.20
C PHE A 128 -6.36 -17.68 4.77
N HIS A 129 -5.48 -17.62 3.78
CA HIS A 129 -5.86 -17.42 2.38
C HIS A 129 -6.43 -18.69 1.71
N SER A 130 -6.17 -19.88 2.27
CA SER A 130 -6.73 -21.13 1.73
C SER A 130 -8.27 -21.15 1.82
N GLY A 131 -8.89 -21.62 0.75
CA GLY A 131 -10.35 -21.69 0.63
C GLY A 131 -11.01 -20.37 0.17
N ALA A 132 -10.26 -19.30 -0.03
CA ALA A 132 -10.72 -18.15 -0.81
C ALA A 132 -10.78 -18.52 -2.29
N ALA A 133 -11.78 -18.02 -3.02
CA ALA A 133 -11.87 -18.22 -4.47
C ALA A 133 -10.66 -17.58 -5.18
N SER A 134 -10.16 -16.46 -4.65
CA SER A 134 -8.92 -15.83 -5.10
C SER A 134 -8.24 -15.04 -3.98
N THR A 135 -6.89 -15.08 -3.96
CA THR A 135 -6.03 -14.22 -3.13
C THR A 135 -5.41 -13.16 -4.02
N LEU A 136 -5.83 -11.91 -3.82
CA LEU A 136 -5.38 -10.78 -4.62
C LEU A 136 -3.98 -10.33 -4.17
N VAL A 137 -3.11 -10.07 -5.14
CA VAL A 137 -1.73 -9.59 -4.90
C VAL A 137 -1.41 -8.38 -5.76
N ALA A 138 -0.45 -7.57 -5.32
CA ALA A 138 -0.15 -6.30 -5.96
C ALA A 138 0.70 -6.42 -7.25
N SER A 139 1.38 -7.54 -7.47
CA SER A 139 2.21 -7.77 -8.66
C SER A 139 2.24 -9.25 -9.05
N LYS A 140 2.56 -9.50 -10.33
CA LYS A 140 2.74 -10.86 -10.82
C LYS A 140 3.91 -11.55 -10.12
N GLU A 141 5.04 -10.85 -9.94
CA GLU A 141 6.23 -11.38 -9.29
C GLU A 141 5.94 -11.82 -7.84
N LEU A 142 5.21 -10.99 -7.07
CA LEU A 142 4.76 -11.36 -5.72
C LEU A 142 3.83 -12.58 -5.77
N GLY A 143 2.98 -12.65 -6.77
CA GLY A 143 2.09 -13.81 -6.98
C GLY A 143 2.88 -15.10 -7.22
N ASP A 144 3.92 -15.05 -8.04
CA ASP A 144 4.78 -16.21 -8.32
C ASP A 144 5.58 -16.63 -7.08
N GLU A 145 6.10 -15.68 -6.30
CA GLU A 145 6.73 -15.95 -5.00
C GLU A 145 5.77 -16.66 -4.04
N LEU A 146 4.52 -16.17 -3.90
CA LEU A 146 3.56 -16.81 -3.02
C LEU A 146 3.15 -18.20 -3.50
N ARG A 147 3.04 -18.43 -4.82
CA ARG A 147 2.80 -19.78 -5.38
C ARG A 147 3.94 -20.74 -5.03
N GLN A 148 5.20 -20.31 -5.14
CA GLN A 148 6.37 -21.11 -4.71
C GLN A 148 6.31 -21.42 -3.21
N ARG A 149 5.68 -20.56 -2.40
CA ARG A 149 5.44 -20.80 -0.98
C ARG A 149 4.15 -21.60 -0.69
N GLY A 150 3.49 -22.15 -1.73
CA GLY A 150 2.33 -23.03 -1.62
C GLY A 150 0.98 -22.34 -1.51
N PHE A 151 0.85 -21.07 -1.91
CA PHE A 151 -0.45 -20.43 -2.10
C PHE A 151 -1.02 -20.82 -3.47
N SER A 152 -2.23 -21.36 -3.52
CA SER A 152 -2.80 -22.00 -4.72
C SER A 152 -3.64 -21.11 -5.62
N ASN A 153 -4.23 -20.04 -5.07
CA ASN A 153 -5.29 -19.26 -5.69
C ASN A 153 -4.92 -17.78 -5.81
N VAL A 154 -3.71 -17.49 -6.25
CA VAL A 154 -3.18 -16.12 -6.30
C VAL A 154 -3.48 -15.45 -7.64
N THR A 155 -4.07 -14.26 -7.60
CA THR A 155 -4.42 -13.44 -8.77
C THR A 155 -3.85 -12.02 -8.63
N PRO A 156 -3.09 -11.52 -9.59
CA PRO A 156 -2.67 -10.12 -9.61
C PRO A 156 -3.88 -9.19 -9.71
N TRP A 157 -3.88 -8.14 -8.88
CA TRP A 157 -4.87 -7.08 -8.92
C TRP A 157 -4.15 -5.74 -9.10
N ARG A 158 -4.46 -5.05 -10.19
CA ARG A 158 -3.90 -3.74 -10.48
C ARG A 158 -4.25 -2.74 -9.39
N ARG A 159 -3.25 -2.15 -8.76
CA ARG A 159 -3.44 -1.08 -7.78
C ARG A 159 -3.57 0.27 -8.46
N GLY A 160 -4.36 1.16 -7.85
CA GLY A 160 -4.56 2.50 -8.36
C GLY A 160 -4.42 3.57 -7.28
N ILE A 161 -4.22 4.78 -7.74
CA ILE A 161 -4.16 6.02 -6.97
C ILE A 161 -5.16 7.02 -7.53
N ASP A 162 -5.52 8.03 -6.75
CA ASP A 162 -6.24 9.20 -7.25
C ASP A 162 -5.28 10.07 -8.08
N VAL A 163 -5.14 9.72 -9.36
CA VAL A 163 -4.21 10.43 -10.27
C VAL A 163 -4.53 11.92 -10.40
N THR A 164 -5.78 12.34 -10.19
CA THR A 164 -6.20 13.74 -10.34
C THR A 164 -5.51 14.65 -9.33
N THR A 165 -5.24 14.16 -8.13
CA THR A 165 -4.50 14.87 -7.09
C THR A 165 -3.05 15.17 -7.50
N PHE A 166 -2.43 14.30 -8.31
CA PHE A 166 -0.99 14.37 -8.59
C PHE A 166 -0.64 14.91 -9.98
N ILE A 167 -1.50 14.68 -10.97
CA ILE A 167 -1.20 14.95 -12.40
C ILE A 167 -1.04 16.42 -12.71
N SER A 168 -1.83 17.28 -12.06
CA SER A 168 -1.90 18.72 -12.34
C SER A 168 -2.17 19.52 -11.08
N GLY A 169 -1.98 20.84 -11.18
CA GLY A 169 -2.20 21.78 -10.09
C GLY A 169 -0.95 22.59 -9.74
N PRO A 170 -1.02 23.42 -8.67
CA PRO A 170 0.10 24.25 -8.28
C PRO A 170 1.31 23.42 -7.84
N VAL A 171 2.48 24.03 -7.96
CA VAL A 171 3.73 23.52 -7.39
C VAL A 171 3.95 24.23 -6.07
N GLU A 172 4.21 23.48 -4.98
CA GLU A 172 4.57 24.09 -3.70
C GLU A 172 5.93 24.77 -3.83
N HIS A 173 6.01 26.03 -3.40
CA HIS A 173 7.30 26.69 -3.35
C HIS A 173 8.05 26.27 -2.10
N LEU A 174 9.19 25.62 -2.30
CA LEU A 174 10.11 25.26 -1.23
C LEU A 174 11.37 26.13 -1.40
N ASP A 175 11.61 27.01 -0.43
CA ASP A 175 12.83 27.83 -0.38
C ASP A 175 14.02 26.98 0.11
N LEU A 176 14.42 26.04 -0.72
CA LEU A 176 15.46 25.05 -0.45
C LEU A 176 16.41 24.90 -1.63
N PRO A 177 17.71 24.66 -1.38
CA PRO A 177 18.67 24.33 -2.43
C PRO A 177 18.23 23.13 -3.27
N ARG A 178 18.33 23.28 -4.59
CA ARG A 178 18.02 22.20 -5.53
C ARG A 178 19.27 21.38 -5.89
N PRO A 179 19.14 20.12 -6.29
CA PRO A 179 17.90 19.37 -6.49
C PRO A 179 17.22 18.97 -5.16
N ILE A 180 15.88 18.82 -5.18
CA ILE A 180 15.08 18.36 -4.04
C ILE A 180 14.83 16.86 -4.17
N PHE A 181 15.36 16.10 -3.22
CA PHE A 181 15.12 14.66 -3.08
C PHE A 181 14.01 14.44 -2.04
N LEU A 182 12.91 13.85 -2.47
CA LEU A 182 11.69 13.70 -1.66
C LEU A 182 11.50 12.24 -1.23
N TYR A 183 11.18 12.05 0.05
CA TYR A 183 10.58 10.83 0.59
C TYR A 183 9.16 11.11 1.06
N VAL A 184 8.22 10.22 0.77
CA VAL A 184 6.86 10.25 1.30
C VAL A 184 6.49 8.88 1.82
N GLY A 185 6.05 8.81 3.07
CA GLY A 185 5.59 7.55 3.66
C GLY A 185 5.68 7.53 5.18
N ARG A 186 5.31 6.39 5.74
CA ARG A 186 5.42 6.13 7.18
C ARG A 186 6.88 6.09 7.60
N LEU A 187 7.20 6.73 8.72
CA LEU A 187 8.54 6.73 9.31
C LEU A 187 8.70 5.54 10.26
N ALA A 188 9.11 4.40 9.71
CA ALA A 188 9.25 3.14 10.42
C ALA A 188 10.49 2.36 9.95
N VAL A 189 11.00 1.47 10.80
CA VAL A 189 12.24 0.70 10.56
C VAL A 189 12.23 -0.05 9.23
N GLU A 190 11.10 -0.65 8.87
CA GLU A 190 10.93 -1.42 7.63
C GLU A 190 11.01 -0.58 6.35
N LYS A 191 10.96 0.76 6.47
CA LYS A 191 11.06 1.69 5.33
C LYS A 191 12.49 2.10 4.99
N ASN A 192 13.47 1.70 5.82
CA ASN A 192 14.91 1.94 5.61
C ASN A 192 15.26 3.41 5.29
N ILE A 193 14.63 4.36 5.99
CA ILE A 193 14.77 5.80 5.69
C ILE A 193 16.19 6.28 5.94
N ASP A 194 16.90 5.65 6.85
CA ASP A 194 18.32 5.89 7.09
C ASP A 194 19.16 5.72 5.82
N ASP A 195 18.84 4.72 4.97
CA ASP A 195 19.52 4.49 3.68
C ASP A 195 19.42 5.72 2.75
N PHE A 196 18.31 6.45 2.80
CA PHE A 196 18.14 7.70 2.04
C PHE A 196 18.80 8.89 2.72
N LEU A 197 18.59 9.05 4.03
CA LEU A 197 19.03 10.25 4.73
C LEU A 197 20.55 10.31 4.92
N SER A 198 21.23 9.17 4.94
CA SER A 198 22.69 9.08 5.02
C SER A 198 23.42 9.33 3.69
N LEU A 199 22.70 9.35 2.54
CA LEU A 199 23.33 9.56 1.24
C LEU A 199 23.99 10.95 1.16
N ASP A 200 25.17 11.02 0.55
CA ASP A 200 25.80 12.30 0.18
C ASP A 200 25.22 12.77 -1.18
N LEU A 201 24.16 13.58 -1.11
CA LEU A 201 23.45 14.11 -2.27
C LEU A 201 23.53 15.64 -2.27
N PRO A 202 23.70 16.24 -3.46
CA PRO A 202 23.62 17.70 -3.58
C PRO A 202 22.20 18.18 -3.30
N GLY A 203 22.06 19.43 -2.84
CA GLY A 203 20.74 20.02 -2.61
C GLY A 203 20.07 19.59 -1.32
N SER A 204 18.75 19.34 -1.36
CA SER A 204 17.95 19.18 -0.15
C SER A 204 17.23 17.84 -0.07
N LYS A 205 17.16 17.29 1.13
CA LYS A 205 16.37 16.09 1.45
C LYS A 205 15.10 16.50 2.18
N VAL A 206 13.93 16.16 1.61
CA VAL A 206 12.62 16.48 2.17
C VAL A 206 11.89 15.18 2.53
N VAL A 207 11.33 15.14 3.73
CA VAL A 207 10.63 13.97 4.28
C VAL A 207 9.21 14.35 4.65
N ILE A 208 8.24 13.64 4.04
CA ILE A 208 6.81 13.80 4.32
C ILE A 208 6.29 12.51 4.95
N GLY A 209 5.64 12.65 6.09
CA GLY A 209 5.02 11.56 6.83
C GLY A 209 5.30 11.61 8.31
N GLY A 210 4.79 10.61 9.02
CA GLY A 210 4.96 10.44 10.44
C GLY A 210 5.15 8.96 10.78
N GLY A 211 5.53 8.67 12.02
CA GLY A 211 5.70 7.30 12.49
C GLY A 211 6.66 7.18 13.67
N PRO A 212 6.85 5.95 14.18
CA PRO A 212 7.62 5.71 15.40
C PRO A 212 9.10 6.16 15.32
N GLU A 213 9.67 6.22 14.11
CA GLU A 213 11.06 6.63 13.90
C GLU A 213 11.25 8.14 13.76
N GLN A 214 10.18 8.94 13.78
CA GLN A 214 10.24 10.38 13.47
C GLN A 214 11.23 11.15 14.33
N GLU A 215 11.16 11.01 15.66
CA GLU A 215 12.02 11.75 16.57
C GLU A 215 13.49 11.32 16.44
N ARG A 216 13.74 10.01 16.32
CA ARG A 216 15.11 9.50 16.11
C ARG A 216 15.70 10.03 14.81
N LEU A 217 14.94 9.97 13.70
CA LEU A 217 15.41 10.43 12.39
C LEU A 217 15.68 11.94 12.38
N ARG A 218 14.81 12.75 13.00
CA ARG A 218 15.03 14.20 13.13
C ARG A 218 16.31 14.52 13.89
N HIS A 219 16.56 13.79 14.99
CA HIS A 219 17.77 13.98 15.79
C HIS A 219 19.02 13.53 15.02
N THR A 220 18.95 12.40 14.31
CA THR A 220 20.11 11.82 13.61
C THR A 220 20.45 12.61 12.33
N TYR A 221 19.44 13.18 11.64
CA TYR A 221 19.60 13.89 10.37
C TYR A 221 19.03 15.32 10.42
N PRO A 222 19.65 16.22 11.20
CA PRO A 222 19.10 17.57 11.42
C PRO A 222 19.09 18.45 10.16
N MET A 223 19.86 18.10 9.14
CA MET A 223 19.88 18.81 7.85
C MET A 223 18.73 18.39 6.91
N ALA A 224 17.97 17.34 7.23
CA ALA A 224 16.81 16.94 6.45
C ALA A 224 15.56 17.72 6.88
N HIS A 225 14.71 18.05 5.92
CA HIS A 225 13.50 18.86 6.14
C HIS A 225 12.29 17.95 6.34
N PHE A 226 11.83 17.82 7.58
CA PHE A 226 10.67 17.00 7.95
C PHE A 226 9.41 17.85 8.01
N LEU A 227 8.50 17.64 7.05
CA LEU A 227 7.25 18.41 6.95
C LEU A 227 6.07 17.80 7.72
N GLY A 228 6.27 16.61 8.32
CA GLY A 228 5.17 15.86 8.96
C GLY A 228 4.19 15.23 7.95
N PRO A 229 3.07 14.68 8.44
CA PRO A 229 2.03 14.12 7.57
C PRO A 229 1.36 15.21 6.72
N VAL A 230 1.24 14.97 5.40
CA VAL A 230 0.53 15.84 4.45
C VAL A 230 -0.35 14.98 3.55
N GLU A 231 -1.54 15.46 3.22
CA GLU A 231 -2.51 14.77 2.37
C GLU A 231 -3.15 15.70 1.32
N GLY A 232 -3.91 15.09 0.40
CA GLY A 232 -4.72 15.81 -0.57
C GLY A 232 -3.92 16.68 -1.55
N PRO A 233 -4.50 17.81 -2.02
CA PRO A 233 -3.89 18.65 -3.07
C PRO A 233 -2.50 19.19 -2.72
N ARG A 234 -2.24 19.46 -1.44
CA ARG A 234 -0.94 19.93 -0.97
C ARG A 234 0.13 18.86 -1.12
N LEU A 235 -0.19 17.58 -0.85
CA LEU A 235 0.74 16.48 -1.11
C LEU A 235 1.12 16.42 -2.59
N GLY A 236 0.12 16.56 -3.49
CA GLY A 236 0.38 16.63 -4.93
C GLY A 236 1.30 17.80 -5.32
N ALA A 237 1.11 18.99 -4.71
CA ALA A 237 1.94 20.17 -4.94
C ALA A 237 3.40 19.94 -4.49
N LEU A 238 3.60 19.27 -3.36
CA LEU A 238 4.92 18.91 -2.83
C LEU A 238 5.63 17.86 -3.70
N TYR A 239 4.92 16.86 -4.19
CA TYR A 239 5.50 15.94 -5.17
C TYR A 239 5.99 16.71 -6.41
N ARG A 240 5.15 17.56 -7.00
CA ARG A 240 5.52 18.34 -8.20
C ARG A 240 6.73 19.27 -7.98
N ALA A 241 6.96 19.70 -6.73
CA ALA A 241 8.10 20.52 -6.36
C ALA A 241 9.43 19.74 -6.34
N ALA A 242 9.39 18.43 -6.18
CA ALA A 242 10.58 17.58 -6.10
C ALA A 242 11.23 17.33 -7.46
N ASP A 243 12.54 17.06 -7.44
CA ASP A 243 13.32 16.66 -8.61
C ASP A 243 13.43 15.14 -8.72
N VAL A 244 13.57 14.44 -7.60
CA VAL A 244 13.63 12.98 -7.52
C VAL A 244 12.83 12.52 -6.30
N PHE A 245 12.02 11.50 -6.48
CA PHE A 245 11.40 10.75 -5.38
C PHE A 245 12.28 9.57 -5.02
N VAL A 246 12.71 9.49 -3.76
CA VAL A 246 13.57 8.41 -3.27
C VAL A 246 12.75 7.44 -2.43
N PHE A 247 12.74 6.16 -2.83
CA PHE A 247 12.01 5.10 -2.17
C PHE A 247 12.96 4.02 -1.66
N PRO A 248 13.43 4.12 -0.40
CA PRO A 248 14.45 3.24 0.17
C PRO A 248 13.88 1.91 0.70
N SER A 249 12.57 1.67 0.62
CA SER A 249 11.96 0.44 1.12
C SER A 249 12.31 -0.77 0.26
N ARG A 250 12.64 -1.89 0.92
CA ARG A 250 12.94 -3.19 0.29
C ARG A 250 11.79 -4.19 0.42
N THR A 251 10.77 -3.88 1.21
CA THR A 251 9.73 -4.85 1.62
C THR A 251 8.30 -4.46 1.22
N ASP A 252 8.13 -3.35 0.52
CA ASP A 252 6.81 -2.95 0.03
C ASP A 252 6.31 -3.89 -1.07
N THR A 253 5.04 -4.25 -0.98
CA THR A 253 4.38 -5.13 -1.96
C THR A 253 4.05 -4.43 -3.26
N PHE A 254 3.78 -3.11 -3.22
CA PHE A 254 3.49 -2.30 -4.39
C PHE A 254 4.21 -0.94 -4.34
N GLY A 255 3.92 -0.11 -3.31
CA GLY A 255 4.44 1.25 -3.20
C GLY A 255 3.56 2.26 -3.94
N LEU A 256 2.34 2.51 -3.43
CA LEU A 256 1.42 3.51 -4.00
C LEU A 256 2.10 4.88 -4.19
N VAL A 257 2.99 5.25 -3.27
CA VAL A 257 3.77 6.50 -3.32
C VAL A 257 4.70 6.59 -4.56
N ILE A 258 5.13 5.45 -5.12
CA ILE A 258 5.86 5.41 -6.40
C ILE A 258 4.93 5.86 -7.54
N ALA A 259 3.71 5.32 -7.59
CA ALA A 259 2.72 5.70 -8.60
C ALA A 259 2.30 7.18 -8.44
N GLU A 260 2.17 7.68 -7.19
CA GLU A 260 1.92 9.10 -6.87
C GLU A 260 3.03 9.99 -7.42
N ALA A 261 4.30 9.66 -7.15
CA ALA A 261 5.46 10.39 -7.67
C ALA A 261 5.47 10.43 -9.20
N LEU A 262 5.27 9.29 -9.85
CA LEU A 262 5.23 9.21 -11.31
C LEU A 262 4.06 10.02 -11.89
N ALA A 263 2.87 9.97 -11.29
CA ALA A 263 1.73 10.78 -11.72
C ALA A 263 2.02 12.28 -11.62
N ALA A 264 2.76 12.71 -10.59
CA ALA A 264 3.24 14.08 -10.45
C ALA A 264 4.38 14.43 -11.44
N GLY A 265 4.85 13.47 -12.23
CA GLY A 265 5.96 13.62 -13.16
C GLY A 265 7.31 13.64 -12.45
N VAL A 266 7.45 13.01 -11.31
CA VAL A 266 8.71 12.97 -10.56
C VAL A 266 9.39 11.61 -10.78
N PRO A 267 10.65 11.62 -11.27
CA PRO A 267 11.44 10.41 -11.42
C PRO A 267 11.66 9.70 -10.10
N VAL A 268 11.68 8.38 -10.14
CA VAL A 268 11.82 7.54 -8.94
C VAL A 268 13.21 6.93 -8.87
N ALA A 269 13.83 6.99 -7.68
CA ALA A 269 15.04 6.27 -7.32
C ALA A 269 14.70 5.25 -6.22
N CYS A 270 14.95 3.97 -6.47
CA CYS A 270 14.57 2.93 -5.51
C CYS A 270 15.46 1.68 -5.60
N TYR A 271 15.36 0.83 -4.59
CA TYR A 271 15.85 -0.55 -4.67
C TYR A 271 15.00 -1.39 -5.64
N PRO A 272 15.56 -2.45 -6.25
CA PRO A 272 14.84 -3.33 -7.17
C PRO A 272 13.85 -4.21 -6.41
N THR A 273 12.60 -3.72 -6.26
CA THR A 273 11.49 -4.44 -5.62
C THR A 273 10.45 -4.90 -6.64
N SER A 274 9.67 -5.93 -6.32
CA SER A 274 8.59 -6.42 -7.18
C SER A 274 7.55 -5.33 -7.48
N GLY A 275 7.23 -4.49 -6.49
CA GLY A 275 6.30 -3.37 -6.67
C GLY A 275 6.82 -2.30 -7.63
N ALA A 276 8.10 -1.91 -7.49
CA ALA A 276 8.72 -0.94 -8.41
C ALA A 276 8.78 -1.48 -9.84
N ARG A 277 9.16 -2.75 -10.03
CA ARG A 277 9.16 -3.41 -11.35
C ARG A 277 7.78 -3.44 -11.98
N GLU A 278 6.74 -3.76 -11.19
CA GLU A 278 5.34 -3.76 -11.65
C GLU A 278 4.90 -2.37 -12.11
N ILE A 279 5.19 -1.33 -11.31
CA ILE A 279 4.78 0.04 -11.61
C ILE A 279 5.53 0.60 -12.82
N PHE A 280 6.83 0.37 -12.93
CA PHE A 280 7.63 0.86 -14.05
C PHE A 280 7.24 0.17 -15.38
N GLY A 281 6.87 -1.11 -15.33
CA GLY A 281 6.44 -1.86 -16.51
C GLY A 281 7.45 -1.87 -17.65
N GLY A 282 8.76 -1.80 -17.34
CA GLY A 282 9.85 -1.73 -18.33
C GLY A 282 10.13 -0.34 -18.89
N GLU A 283 9.41 0.69 -18.43
CA GLU A 283 9.61 2.09 -18.89
C GLU A 283 10.73 2.78 -18.10
N ALA A 284 11.42 3.71 -18.76
CA ALA A 284 12.51 4.50 -18.16
C ALA A 284 11.96 5.70 -17.34
N CYS A 285 11.08 5.43 -16.35
CA CYS A 285 10.44 6.43 -15.50
C CYS A 285 11.13 6.60 -14.14
N GLY A 286 12.21 5.89 -13.91
CA GLY A 286 13.02 5.94 -12.70
C GLY A 286 14.21 5.02 -12.82
N VAL A 287 14.98 4.92 -11.75
CA VAL A 287 16.18 4.08 -11.67
C VAL A 287 16.09 3.14 -10.49
N MET A 288 16.24 1.85 -10.76
CA MET A 288 16.35 0.80 -9.75
C MET A 288 17.81 0.34 -9.66
N SER A 289 18.43 0.45 -8.48
CA SER A 289 19.80 -0.01 -8.23
C SER A 289 19.94 -0.50 -6.79
N GLU A 290 20.84 -1.45 -6.55
CA GLU A 290 21.26 -1.80 -5.19
C GLU A 290 22.06 -0.66 -4.54
N SER A 291 22.64 0.26 -5.33
CA SER A 291 23.18 1.52 -4.87
C SER A 291 22.11 2.61 -4.98
N LEU A 292 21.51 2.97 -3.84
CA LEU A 292 20.48 4.02 -3.80
C LEU A 292 21.05 5.38 -4.17
N LEU A 293 22.34 5.63 -3.92
CA LEU A 293 23.05 6.84 -4.35
C LEU A 293 23.10 6.96 -5.88
N GLU A 294 23.54 5.90 -6.56
CA GLU A 294 23.56 5.87 -8.03
C GLU A 294 22.15 6.02 -8.61
N ALA A 295 21.15 5.37 -8.01
CA ALA A 295 19.77 5.50 -8.42
C ALA A 295 19.29 6.95 -8.32
N ALA A 296 19.56 7.63 -7.19
CA ALA A 296 19.13 9.00 -6.94
C ALA A 296 19.80 10.00 -7.92
N GLN A 297 21.11 9.87 -8.14
CA GLN A 297 21.86 10.74 -9.06
C GLN A 297 21.44 10.51 -10.51
N SER A 298 21.23 9.26 -10.91
CA SER A 298 20.82 8.92 -12.28
C SER A 298 19.39 9.32 -12.58
N ALA A 299 18.50 9.26 -11.59
CA ALA A 299 17.10 9.66 -11.72
C ALA A 299 16.92 11.15 -12.08
N LEU A 300 17.87 12.01 -11.75
CA LEU A 300 17.86 13.43 -12.16
C LEU A 300 17.82 13.63 -13.69
N LYS A 301 18.25 12.63 -14.47
CA LYS A 301 18.29 12.67 -15.94
C LYS A 301 17.03 12.09 -16.59
N VAL A 302 16.13 11.53 -15.81
CA VAL A 302 14.92 10.86 -16.32
C VAL A 302 13.86 11.88 -16.75
N SER A 303 13.21 11.62 -17.87
CA SER A 303 12.15 12.49 -18.40
C SER A 303 10.90 12.49 -17.52
N ARG A 304 10.50 13.68 -17.08
CA ARG A 304 9.25 13.88 -16.31
C ARG A 304 7.98 13.50 -17.10
N ASP A 305 8.01 13.59 -18.43
CA ASP A 305 6.87 13.24 -19.29
C ASP A 305 6.69 11.73 -19.37
N ILE A 306 7.77 10.96 -19.39
CA ILE A 306 7.71 9.50 -19.27
C ILE A 306 7.10 9.13 -17.91
N CYS A 307 7.52 9.77 -16.82
CA CYS A 307 6.97 9.55 -15.50
C CYS A 307 5.45 9.78 -15.48
N ARG A 308 4.97 10.93 -15.98
CA ARG A 308 3.54 11.25 -16.06
C ARG A 308 2.75 10.23 -16.86
N ARG A 309 3.30 9.81 -18.01
CA ARG A 309 2.66 8.80 -18.85
C ARG A 309 2.47 7.47 -18.11
N VAL A 310 3.49 7.02 -17.39
CA VAL A 310 3.44 5.79 -16.59
C VAL A 310 2.49 5.95 -15.41
N GLY A 311 2.60 7.04 -14.66
CA GLY A 311 1.75 7.30 -13.49
C GLY A 311 0.25 7.30 -13.82
N ARG A 312 -0.15 7.84 -14.98
CA ARG A 312 -1.55 7.85 -15.45
C ARG A 312 -2.16 6.46 -15.61
N ARG A 313 -1.36 5.44 -15.87
CA ARG A 313 -1.83 4.05 -16.02
C ARG A 313 -2.33 3.45 -14.70
N HIS A 314 -1.95 4.04 -13.56
CA HIS A 314 -2.31 3.58 -12.24
C HIS A 314 -3.50 4.36 -11.65
N SER A 315 -4.57 4.56 -12.44
CA SER A 315 -5.78 5.24 -11.99
C SER A 315 -6.65 4.36 -11.09
N LEU A 316 -7.53 5.01 -10.31
CA LEU A 316 -8.54 4.33 -9.50
C LEU A 316 -9.50 3.53 -10.36
N ASP A 317 -9.93 4.06 -11.51
CA ASP A 317 -10.85 3.38 -12.42
C ASP A 317 -10.23 2.08 -12.94
N ALA A 318 -8.97 2.12 -13.38
CA ALA A 318 -8.26 0.93 -13.84
C ALA A 318 -8.11 -0.13 -12.71
N SER A 319 -7.95 0.32 -11.45
CA SER A 319 -7.91 -0.57 -10.29
C SER A 319 -9.27 -1.19 -10.00
N ALA A 320 -10.34 -0.38 -10.04
CA ALA A 320 -11.71 -0.82 -9.82
C ALA A 320 -12.16 -1.80 -10.92
N ASP A 321 -11.84 -1.51 -12.20
CA ASP A 321 -12.13 -2.40 -13.32
C ASP A 321 -11.47 -3.76 -13.15
N SER A 322 -10.17 -3.77 -12.83
CA SER A 322 -9.42 -5.00 -12.56
C SER A 322 -9.99 -5.79 -11.37
N PHE A 323 -10.43 -5.09 -10.32
CA PHE A 323 -11.07 -5.71 -9.17
C PHE A 323 -12.41 -6.35 -9.53
N MET A 324 -13.27 -5.60 -10.23
CA MET A 324 -14.59 -6.08 -10.68
C MET A 324 -14.48 -7.26 -11.64
N GLU A 325 -13.50 -7.25 -12.56
CA GLU A 325 -13.25 -8.37 -13.46
C GLU A 325 -12.95 -9.67 -12.69
N ILE A 326 -12.11 -9.58 -11.62
CA ILE A 326 -11.82 -10.74 -10.78
C ILE A 326 -13.07 -11.23 -10.04
N LEU A 327 -13.87 -10.32 -9.47
CA LEU A 327 -15.07 -10.70 -8.73
C LEU A 327 -16.14 -11.32 -9.64
N ASN A 328 -16.36 -10.75 -10.84
CA ASN A 328 -17.34 -11.24 -11.79
C ASN A 328 -17.03 -12.67 -12.27
N ARG A 329 -15.76 -13.03 -12.43
CA ARG A 329 -15.34 -14.41 -12.77
C ARG A 329 -15.64 -15.43 -11.67
N ILE A 330 -15.88 -14.98 -10.43
CA ILE A 330 -16.14 -15.85 -9.28
C ILE A 330 -17.64 -16.04 -9.07
N VAL A 331 -18.43 -15.00 -9.38
CA VAL A 331 -19.89 -15.01 -9.15
C VAL A 331 -20.62 -15.62 -10.33
N HIS A 332 -20.07 -15.56 -11.53
CA HIS A 332 -20.62 -16.11 -12.79
C HIS A 332 -19.81 -17.31 -13.25
#